data_fcf3f8ec4573d6fd95c67e0df0c097f6
#
_entry.id   fcf3f8ec4573d6fd95c67e0df0c097f6
#
_cell.length_a   1.000
_cell.length_b   1.000
_cell.length_c   1.000
_cell.angle_alpha   90.00
_cell.angle_beta   90.00
_cell.angle_gamma   90.00
#
_symmetry.space_group_name_H-M   'P 1'
#
loop_
_entity.id
_entity.type
_entity.pdbx_description
1 polymer ?
#
loop_
_entity_poly.entity_id
_entity_poly.type
_entity_poly.pdbx_seq_one_letter_code
_entity_poly.pdbx_strand_id
1 'polypeptide(L)'
;ETDNRHYAHVDCPGHADYVKNMITGAAQMDGAILVVSAADGPMPQTREHILLARQVGVKYIVVYLNKCDMVDDPELLELVEMEVRDLLSEYGFPGDEIPVIKGSSLKVLESTSTDPNAPEYQCIKELMDAVDTYIPTPSGHVMTMFHWLKPWQLIVEEDTENQIIATKDKDSYA
;
A
#
# COMPACT_ATOMS: atom_id res chain seq x y z
N GLU A 1 6.52 -10.97 -4.78
CA GLU A 1 6.16 -11.89 -5.87
C GLU A 1 5.02 -12.77 -5.42
N THR A 2 4.00 -12.92 -6.26
CA THR A 2 2.91 -13.88 -6.11
C THR A 2 2.98 -14.90 -7.25
N ASP A 3 2.09 -15.89 -7.24
CA ASP A 3 1.99 -16.85 -8.36
C ASP A 3 1.59 -16.16 -9.67
N ASN A 4 0.95 -15.00 -9.57
CA ASN A 4 0.41 -14.26 -10.72
C ASN A 4 1.35 -13.18 -11.22
N ARG A 5 2.13 -12.52 -10.33
CA ARG A 5 2.87 -11.30 -10.66
C ARG A 5 4.21 -11.19 -9.94
N HIS A 6 5.11 -10.48 -10.59
CA HIS A 6 6.32 -9.93 -9.97
C HIS A 6 6.11 -8.44 -9.70
N TYR A 7 6.45 -7.99 -8.49
CA TYR A 7 6.24 -6.61 -8.05
C TYR A 7 7.56 -5.87 -7.90
N ALA A 8 7.59 -4.63 -8.37
CA ALA A 8 8.56 -3.64 -7.94
C ALA A 8 7.85 -2.66 -7.01
N HIS A 9 8.43 -2.34 -5.87
CA HIS A 9 7.87 -1.35 -4.96
C HIS A 9 8.79 -0.14 -4.83
N VAL A 10 8.17 1.02 -4.65
CA VAL A 10 8.84 2.26 -4.32
C VAL A 10 8.27 2.73 -3.00
N ASP A 11 9.11 2.83 -2.00
CA ASP A 11 8.76 3.37 -0.71
C ASP A 11 8.78 4.91 -0.76
N CYS A 12 7.70 5.51 -0.30
CA CYS A 12 7.53 6.95 -0.29
C CYS A 12 7.43 7.44 1.15
N PRO A 13 8.55 7.87 1.75
CA PRO A 13 8.53 8.39 3.10
C PRO A 13 7.66 9.64 3.21
N GLY A 14 6.95 9.77 4.34
CA GLY A 14 5.93 10.79 4.57
C GLY A 14 6.38 12.25 4.65
N HIS A 15 7.64 12.56 4.35
CA HIS A 15 8.17 13.92 4.44
C HIS A 15 8.01 14.69 3.13
N ALA A 16 7.62 15.95 3.22
CA ALA A 16 7.38 16.88 2.09
C ALA A 16 8.56 17.00 1.10
N ASP A 17 9.78 16.71 1.52
CA ASP A 17 10.98 16.75 0.66
C ASP A 17 11.01 15.63 -0.40
N TYR A 18 10.25 14.55 -0.21
CA TYR A 18 10.18 13.42 -1.13
C TYR A 18 9.09 13.55 -2.21
N VAL A 19 8.20 14.53 -2.08
CA VAL A 19 7.14 14.83 -3.06
C VAL A 19 7.72 15.00 -4.47
N LYS A 20 8.88 15.63 -4.60
CA LYS A 20 9.55 15.81 -5.90
C LYS A 20 9.99 14.49 -6.52
N ASN A 21 10.48 13.56 -5.70
CA ASN A 21 10.90 12.23 -6.17
C ASN A 21 9.71 11.35 -6.53
N MET A 22 8.58 11.50 -5.82
CA MET A 22 7.32 10.86 -6.19
C MET A 22 6.82 11.33 -7.55
N ILE A 23 6.85 12.62 -7.84
CA ILE A 23 6.39 13.17 -9.12
C ILE A 23 7.21 12.63 -10.29
N THR A 24 8.51 12.42 -10.10
CA THR A 24 9.40 11.90 -11.15
C THR A 24 9.35 10.37 -11.29
N GLY A 25 9.12 9.63 -10.20
CA GLY A 25 9.06 8.17 -10.20
C GLY A 25 7.65 7.59 -10.37
N ALA A 26 6.64 8.32 -9.93
CA ALA A 26 5.25 7.86 -9.86
C ALA A 26 4.52 7.86 -11.21
N ALA A 27 5.06 8.51 -12.24
CA ALA A 27 4.47 8.51 -13.58
C ALA A 27 4.34 7.10 -14.22
N GLN A 28 4.80 6.06 -13.52
CA GLN A 28 4.82 4.66 -13.97
C GLN A 28 4.24 3.68 -12.94
N MET A 29 3.48 4.17 -11.96
CA MET A 29 2.88 3.31 -10.94
C MET A 29 1.53 2.77 -11.40
N ASP A 30 1.35 1.45 -11.33
CA ASP A 30 0.10 0.79 -11.68
C ASP A 30 -0.93 0.89 -10.56
N GLY A 31 -0.45 0.96 -9.32
CA GLY A 31 -1.27 1.15 -8.13
C GLY A 31 -0.47 1.57 -6.92
N ALA A 32 -1.16 1.80 -5.80
CA ALA A 32 -0.56 2.18 -4.53
C ALA A 32 -1.19 1.41 -3.37
N ILE A 33 -0.39 1.13 -2.34
CA ILE A 33 -0.87 0.68 -1.04
C ILE A 33 -0.81 1.87 -0.08
N LEU A 34 -1.96 2.31 0.39
CA LEU A 34 -2.06 3.35 1.40
C LEU A 34 -2.07 2.72 2.78
N VAL A 35 -1.02 2.94 3.55
CA VAL A 35 -0.93 2.45 4.93
C VAL A 35 -1.42 3.52 5.89
N VAL A 36 -2.39 3.16 6.73
CA VAL A 36 -2.99 4.07 7.73
C VAL A 36 -2.96 3.37 9.09
N SER A 37 -2.58 4.10 10.14
CA SER A 37 -2.66 3.60 11.51
C SER A 37 -4.12 3.48 11.94
N ALA A 38 -4.55 2.29 12.37
CA ALA A 38 -5.89 2.07 12.91
C ALA A 38 -6.07 2.76 14.27
N ALA A 39 -4.98 2.97 15.02
CA ALA A 39 -5.02 3.63 16.33
C ALA A 39 -5.17 5.15 16.23
N ASP A 40 -4.60 5.76 15.19
CA ASP A 40 -4.55 7.22 15.03
C ASP A 40 -5.58 7.74 14.00
N GLY A 41 -6.04 6.85 13.12
CA GLY A 41 -6.89 7.22 11.98
C GLY A 41 -6.14 7.98 10.88
N PRO A 42 -6.87 8.55 9.90
CA PRO A 42 -6.26 9.30 8.82
C PRO A 42 -5.70 10.64 9.32
N MET A 43 -4.40 10.80 9.18
CA MET A 43 -3.63 11.99 9.56
C MET A 43 -3.60 13.04 8.44
N PRO A 44 -3.18 14.29 8.69
CA PRO A 44 -3.00 15.29 7.63
C PRO A 44 -2.10 14.81 6.49
N GLN A 45 -1.02 14.07 6.79
CA GLN A 45 -0.14 13.46 5.80
C GLN A 45 -0.86 12.44 4.92
N THR A 46 -1.83 11.70 5.46
CA THR A 46 -2.66 10.76 4.69
C THR A 46 -3.39 11.49 3.56
N ARG A 47 -3.94 12.67 3.85
CA ARG A 47 -4.60 13.53 2.85
C ARG A 47 -3.63 13.99 1.77
N GLU A 48 -2.43 14.41 2.16
CA GLU A 48 -1.37 14.83 1.23
C GLU A 48 -0.95 13.68 0.30
N HIS A 49 -0.80 12.47 0.84
CA HIS A 49 -0.44 11.29 0.05
C HIS A 49 -1.53 10.89 -0.95
N ILE A 50 -2.79 10.92 -0.55
CA ILE A 50 -3.92 10.63 -1.45
C ILE A 50 -3.99 11.68 -2.57
N LEU A 51 -3.87 12.96 -2.22
CA LEU A 51 -3.85 14.06 -3.18
C LEU A 51 -2.70 13.88 -4.17
N LEU A 52 -1.52 13.55 -3.68
CA LEU A 52 -0.34 13.35 -4.50
C LEU A 52 -0.51 12.14 -5.43
N ALA A 53 -0.97 10.99 -4.91
CA ALA A 53 -1.28 9.82 -5.71
C ALA A 53 -2.23 10.18 -6.87
N ARG A 54 -3.24 11.00 -6.58
CA ARG A 54 -4.17 11.49 -7.61
C ARG A 54 -3.47 12.36 -8.65
N GLN A 55 -2.62 13.30 -8.22
CA GLN A 55 -1.90 14.21 -9.12
C GLN A 55 -0.91 13.50 -10.05
N VAL A 56 -0.24 12.46 -9.55
CA VAL A 56 0.71 11.67 -10.35
C VAL A 56 0.02 10.60 -11.22
N GLY A 57 -1.30 10.48 -11.14
CA GLY A 57 -2.09 9.63 -12.02
C GLY A 57 -2.25 8.18 -11.56
N VAL A 58 -1.98 7.87 -10.28
CA VAL A 58 -2.31 6.56 -9.70
C VAL A 58 -3.82 6.35 -9.80
N LYS A 59 -4.23 5.22 -10.38
CA LYS A 59 -5.64 4.91 -10.61
C LYS A 59 -6.24 4.00 -9.55
N TYR A 60 -5.43 3.13 -8.98
CA TYR A 60 -5.86 2.09 -8.05
C TYR A 60 -5.13 2.24 -6.72
N ILE A 61 -5.89 2.21 -5.63
CA ILE A 61 -5.37 2.24 -4.27
C ILE A 61 -5.93 1.04 -3.52
N VAL A 62 -5.08 0.34 -2.79
CA VAL A 62 -5.46 -0.65 -1.78
C VAL A 62 -5.09 -0.07 -0.42
N VAL A 63 -5.95 -0.21 0.58
CA VAL A 63 -5.69 0.31 1.93
C VAL A 63 -5.26 -0.80 2.86
N TYR A 64 -4.22 -0.55 3.63
CA TYR A 64 -3.81 -1.39 4.75
C TYR A 64 -3.93 -0.63 6.07
N LEU A 65 -4.91 -1.01 6.89
CA LEU A 65 -5.05 -0.50 8.26
C LEU A 65 -4.09 -1.26 9.17
N ASN A 66 -2.98 -0.60 9.50
CA ASN A 66 -1.95 -1.15 10.35
C ASN A 66 -2.22 -0.86 11.83
N LYS A 67 -1.49 -1.51 12.74
CA LYS A 67 -1.60 -1.36 14.20
C LYS A 67 -2.99 -1.75 14.75
N CYS A 68 -3.70 -2.66 14.10
CA CYS A 68 -5.01 -3.12 14.59
C CYS A 68 -4.91 -3.85 15.94
N ASP A 69 -3.72 -4.30 16.32
CA ASP A 69 -3.44 -4.88 17.65
C ASP A 69 -3.50 -3.86 18.79
N MET A 70 -3.43 -2.57 18.49
CA MET A 70 -3.55 -1.49 19.47
C MET A 70 -4.99 -1.01 19.68
N VAL A 71 -5.94 -1.55 18.94
CA VAL A 71 -7.35 -1.15 18.98
C VAL A 71 -8.18 -2.34 19.43
N ASP A 72 -8.67 -2.28 20.67
CA ASP A 72 -9.48 -3.36 21.25
C ASP A 72 -10.96 -3.30 20.85
N ASP A 73 -11.41 -2.13 20.39
CA ASP A 73 -12.81 -1.88 20.04
C ASP A 73 -13.05 -2.07 18.53
N PRO A 74 -13.82 -3.08 18.12
CA PRO A 74 -14.17 -3.30 16.72
C PRO A 74 -14.93 -2.14 16.08
N GLU A 75 -15.76 -1.41 16.84
CA GLU A 75 -16.53 -0.28 16.33
C GLU A 75 -15.58 0.88 15.93
N LEU A 76 -14.49 1.04 16.67
CA LEU A 76 -13.48 2.04 16.34
C LEU A 76 -12.73 1.69 15.04
N LEU A 77 -12.45 0.40 14.80
CA LEU A 77 -11.85 -0.04 13.53
C LEU A 77 -12.78 0.22 12.33
N GLU A 78 -14.08 0.01 12.51
CA GLU A 78 -15.07 0.30 11.46
C GLU A 78 -15.18 1.81 11.20
N LEU A 79 -15.11 2.62 12.25
CA LEU A 79 -15.14 4.08 12.12
C LEU A 79 -13.93 4.58 11.34
N VAL A 80 -12.74 4.13 11.68
CA VAL A 80 -11.50 4.50 10.97
C VAL A 80 -11.56 4.05 9.50
N GLU A 81 -12.06 2.86 9.24
CA GLU A 81 -12.26 2.40 7.86
C GLU A 81 -13.20 3.32 7.08
N MET A 82 -14.31 3.72 7.70
CA MET A 82 -15.29 4.63 7.08
C MET A 82 -14.65 6.00 6.77
N GLU A 83 -13.91 6.57 7.72
CA GLU A 83 -13.21 7.84 7.53
C GLU A 83 -12.20 7.79 6.37
N VAL A 84 -11.47 6.67 6.24
CA VAL A 84 -10.52 6.48 5.12
C VAL A 84 -11.26 6.36 3.79
N ARG A 85 -12.39 5.64 3.74
CA ARG A 85 -13.23 5.52 2.54
C ARG A 85 -13.82 6.85 2.09
N ASP A 86 -14.32 7.63 3.05
CA ASP A 86 -14.85 8.97 2.80
C ASP A 86 -13.76 9.91 2.26
N LEU A 87 -12.58 9.85 2.88
CA LEU A 87 -11.43 10.61 2.44
C LEU A 87 -11.00 10.25 1.01
N LEU A 88 -10.91 8.98 0.67
CA LEU A 88 -10.59 8.53 -0.68
C LEU A 88 -11.64 9.01 -1.70
N SER A 89 -12.92 8.98 -1.33
CA SER A 89 -14.02 9.46 -2.15
C SER A 89 -13.95 10.97 -2.38
N GLU A 90 -13.57 11.75 -1.37
CA GLU A 90 -13.35 13.20 -1.48
C GLU A 90 -12.30 13.55 -2.54
N TYR A 91 -11.24 12.73 -2.66
CA TYR A 91 -10.19 12.91 -3.66
C TYR A 91 -10.46 12.21 -5.00
N GLY A 92 -11.67 11.66 -5.18
CA GLY A 92 -12.15 11.11 -6.46
C GLY A 92 -11.68 9.69 -6.74
N PHE A 93 -11.34 8.93 -5.70
CA PHE A 93 -11.20 7.48 -5.78
C PHE A 93 -12.52 6.78 -5.42
N PRO A 94 -12.78 5.55 -5.88
CA PRO A 94 -14.02 4.82 -5.56
C PRO A 94 -13.95 4.22 -4.14
N GLY A 95 -14.03 5.06 -3.11
CA GLY A 95 -13.80 4.69 -1.70
C GLY A 95 -14.60 3.47 -1.23
N ASP A 96 -15.84 3.31 -1.72
CA ASP A 96 -16.71 2.16 -1.36
C ASP A 96 -16.21 0.83 -1.94
N GLU A 97 -15.53 0.87 -3.09
CA GLU A 97 -15.06 -0.33 -3.81
C GLU A 97 -13.62 -0.71 -3.44
N ILE A 98 -12.88 0.20 -2.81
CA ILE A 98 -11.46 0.01 -2.50
C ILE A 98 -11.31 -1.08 -1.43
N PRO A 99 -10.44 -2.08 -1.67
CA PRO A 99 -10.11 -3.09 -0.65
C PRO A 99 -9.43 -2.43 0.56
N VAL A 100 -9.94 -2.74 1.75
CA VAL A 100 -9.35 -2.31 3.03
C VAL A 100 -8.99 -3.54 3.83
N ILE A 101 -7.71 -3.76 4.03
CA ILE A 101 -7.18 -4.89 4.78
C ILE A 101 -6.77 -4.41 6.18
N LYS A 102 -7.15 -5.15 7.20
CA LYS A 102 -6.85 -4.87 8.61
C LYS A 102 -5.75 -5.81 9.09
N GLY A 103 -4.73 -5.28 9.76
CA GLY A 103 -3.65 -6.12 10.25
C GLY A 103 -2.69 -5.42 11.22
N SER A 104 -1.68 -6.15 11.63
CA SER A 104 -0.57 -5.66 12.45
C SER A 104 0.74 -6.14 11.87
N SER A 105 1.49 -5.22 11.27
CA SER A 105 2.82 -5.51 10.74
C SER A 105 3.79 -5.93 11.85
N LEU A 106 3.62 -5.42 13.07
CA LEU A 106 4.43 -5.79 14.22
C LEU A 106 4.27 -7.28 14.55
N LYS A 107 3.01 -7.77 14.63
CA LYS A 107 2.76 -9.20 14.90
C LYS A 107 3.32 -10.11 13.82
N VAL A 108 3.29 -9.66 12.58
CA VAL A 108 3.92 -10.39 11.45
C VAL A 108 5.44 -10.48 11.63
N LEU A 109 6.09 -9.38 11.99
CA LEU A 109 7.54 -9.32 12.19
C LEU A 109 8.01 -10.11 13.40
N GLU A 110 7.26 -10.09 14.48
CA GLU A 110 7.59 -10.81 15.72
C GLU A 110 7.28 -12.31 15.65
N SER A 111 6.53 -12.72 14.64
CA SER A 111 6.20 -14.13 14.45
C SER A 111 7.44 -14.95 14.17
N THR A 112 7.60 -16.03 14.92
CA THR A 112 8.64 -17.05 14.72
C THR A 112 8.12 -18.24 13.93
N SER A 113 6.89 -18.19 13.45
CA SER A 113 6.27 -19.26 12.68
C SER A 113 6.97 -19.41 11.33
N THR A 114 7.27 -20.63 10.95
CA THR A 114 7.75 -21.00 9.61
C THR A 114 6.62 -21.45 8.68
N ASP A 115 5.40 -21.55 9.21
CA ASP A 115 4.22 -21.89 8.42
C ASP A 115 3.67 -20.64 7.71
N PRO A 116 3.72 -20.59 6.37
CA PRO A 116 3.18 -19.46 5.63
C PRO A 116 1.66 -19.29 5.76
N ASN A 117 0.96 -20.27 6.33
CA ASN A 117 -0.48 -20.23 6.59
C ASN A 117 -0.81 -19.86 8.03
N ALA A 118 0.18 -19.49 8.84
CA ALA A 118 -0.07 -19.08 10.21
C ALA A 118 -1.02 -17.87 10.26
N PRO A 119 -1.89 -17.78 11.28
CA PRO A 119 -2.90 -16.73 11.39
C PRO A 119 -2.32 -15.31 11.34
N GLU A 120 -1.14 -15.10 11.87
CA GLU A 120 -0.44 -13.82 11.88
C GLU A 120 -0.07 -13.32 10.49
N TYR A 121 0.12 -14.22 9.49
CA TYR A 121 0.43 -13.86 8.11
C TYR A 121 -0.82 -13.66 7.23
N GLN A 122 -2.01 -13.95 7.77
CA GLN A 122 -3.26 -13.87 7.01
C GLN A 122 -3.49 -12.48 6.41
N CYS A 123 -3.24 -11.42 7.17
CA CYS A 123 -3.41 -10.05 6.70
C CYS A 123 -2.47 -9.70 5.51
N ILE A 124 -1.27 -10.28 5.46
CA ILE A 124 -0.34 -10.07 4.34
C ILE A 124 -0.82 -10.82 3.09
N LYS A 125 -1.36 -12.04 3.26
CA LYS A 125 -1.96 -12.78 2.15
C LYS A 125 -3.16 -12.03 1.57
N GLU A 126 -4.07 -11.58 2.43
CA GLU A 126 -5.23 -10.80 2.03
C GLU A 126 -4.82 -9.51 1.31
N LEU A 127 -3.75 -8.84 1.78
CA LEU A 127 -3.21 -7.67 1.11
C LEU A 127 -2.70 -8.01 -0.29
N MET A 128 -1.91 -9.07 -0.43
CA MET A 128 -1.37 -9.48 -1.72
C MET A 128 -2.46 -9.96 -2.68
N ASP A 129 -3.46 -10.69 -2.18
CA ASP A 129 -4.62 -11.12 -2.97
C ASP A 129 -5.44 -9.90 -3.44
N ALA A 130 -5.63 -8.90 -2.58
CA ALA A 130 -6.31 -7.66 -2.95
C ALA A 130 -5.52 -6.89 -4.02
N VAL A 131 -4.21 -6.80 -3.90
CA VAL A 131 -3.34 -6.17 -4.91
C VAL A 131 -3.42 -6.92 -6.24
N ASP A 132 -3.34 -8.26 -6.22
CA ASP A 132 -3.42 -9.10 -7.42
C ASP A 132 -4.76 -9.00 -8.14
N THR A 133 -5.86 -8.86 -7.40
CA THR A 133 -7.22 -8.90 -7.97
C THR A 133 -7.77 -7.53 -8.30
N TYR A 134 -7.48 -6.51 -7.48
CA TYR A 134 -8.05 -5.18 -7.63
C TYR A 134 -7.25 -4.29 -8.59
N ILE A 135 -5.92 -4.38 -8.59
CA ILE A 135 -5.09 -3.63 -9.52
C ILE A 135 -4.97 -4.44 -10.81
N PRO A 136 -5.48 -3.95 -11.96
CA PRO A 136 -5.40 -4.70 -13.21
C PRO A 136 -3.96 -4.86 -13.67
N THR A 137 -3.70 -5.98 -14.32
CA THR A 137 -2.42 -6.22 -15.00
C THR A 137 -2.22 -5.16 -16.08
N PRO A 138 -1.09 -4.44 -16.10
CA PRO A 138 -0.82 -3.46 -17.14
C PRO A 138 -0.85 -4.10 -18.52
N SER A 139 -1.75 -3.66 -19.39
CA SER A 139 -1.80 -4.12 -20.76
C SER A 139 -0.71 -3.43 -21.58
N GLY A 140 0.38 -4.14 -21.76
CA GLY A 140 1.41 -3.94 -22.77
C GLY A 140 1.74 -2.52 -23.17
N HIS A 141 2.58 -1.84 -22.42
CA HIS A 141 3.52 -0.88 -22.98
C HIS A 141 4.86 -1.03 -22.32
N VAL A 142 5.81 -1.39 -23.15
CA VAL A 142 7.21 -1.53 -22.87
C VAL A 142 7.73 -0.29 -22.15
N MET A 143 8.03 -0.48 -20.88
CA MET A 143 9.24 -0.12 -20.23
C MET A 143 10.13 0.96 -20.84
N THR A 144 10.29 2.05 -20.13
CA THR A 144 11.57 2.73 -20.14
C THR A 144 12.33 2.29 -18.88
N MET A 145 13.39 1.55 -19.08
CA MET A 145 14.27 1.03 -18.06
C MET A 145 14.93 2.18 -17.29
N PHE A 146 14.69 2.28 -16.00
CA PHE A 146 15.64 2.91 -15.10
C PHE A 146 16.24 1.84 -14.19
N HIS A 147 17.46 1.50 -14.55
CA HIS A 147 18.38 0.68 -13.82
C HIS A 147 18.89 1.47 -12.62
N TRP A 148 18.43 1.12 -11.43
CA TRP A 148 19.15 1.34 -10.17
C TRP A 148 18.29 0.74 -9.06
N LEU A 149 18.47 -0.54 -8.74
CA LEU A 149 18.18 -1.01 -7.40
C LEU A 149 18.91 -2.31 -7.12
N LYS A 150 19.67 -2.29 -6.03
CA LYS A 150 20.20 -3.49 -5.40
C LYS A 150 19.03 -4.29 -4.83
N PRO A 151 19.12 -5.63 -4.86
CA PRO A 151 18.08 -6.49 -4.31
C PRO A 151 18.08 -6.43 -2.78
N TRP A 152 16.86 -6.51 -2.19
CA TRP A 152 16.59 -6.88 -0.81
C TRP A 152 16.86 -5.83 0.27
N GLN A 153 15.84 -5.07 0.59
CA GLN A 153 15.57 -4.69 1.97
C GLN A 153 14.10 -4.35 2.11
N LEU A 154 13.34 -5.27 2.71
CA LEU A 154 12.13 -4.92 3.43
C LEU A 154 12.62 -4.21 4.70
N ILE A 155 12.85 -2.92 4.61
CA ILE A 155 13.16 -2.11 5.79
C ILE A 155 11.83 -1.62 6.30
N VAL A 156 11.34 -2.26 7.34
CA VAL A 156 10.35 -1.69 8.23
C VAL A 156 11.14 -0.80 9.18
N GLU A 157 11.32 0.45 8.83
CA GLU A 157 11.79 1.46 9.78
C GLU A 157 10.61 1.90 10.65
N GLU A 158 10.83 1.93 11.96
CA GLU A 158 9.83 2.12 13.02
C GLU A 158 9.11 3.47 13.03
N ASP A 159 9.34 4.37 12.09
CA ASP A 159 8.86 5.76 12.16
C ASP A 159 8.12 6.28 10.91
N THR A 160 7.69 5.45 10.00
CA THR A 160 6.97 5.92 8.80
C THR A 160 5.49 5.58 8.86
N GLU A 161 4.74 6.52 9.39
CA GLU A 161 3.27 6.48 9.46
C GLU A 161 2.64 6.76 8.10
N ASN A 162 2.93 6.27 7.03
CA ASN A 162 2.23 6.31 5.73
C ASN A 162 3.20 6.03 4.56
N GLN A 163 3.08 4.87 3.99
CA GLN A 163 3.86 4.47 2.83
C GLN A 163 2.95 4.17 1.64
N ILE A 164 3.37 4.54 0.46
CA ILE A 164 2.74 4.16 -0.80
C ILE A 164 3.66 3.18 -1.51
N ILE A 165 3.16 1.99 -1.83
CA ILE A 165 3.90 0.91 -2.49
C ILE A 165 3.36 0.74 -3.92
N ALA A 166 4.23 0.75 -4.90
CA ALA A 166 3.86 0.62 -6.31
C ALA A 166 4.11 -0.79 -6.84
N THR A 167 3.28 -1.23 -7.77
CA THR A 167 3.31 -2.59 -8.33
C THR A 167 3.57 -2.60 -9.84
N LYS A 168 4.27 -3.59 -10.35
CA LYS A 168 4.55 -3.79 -11.77
C LYS A 168 4.47 -5.27 -12.16
N ASP A 169 4.04 -5.55 -13.39
CA ASP A 169 3.76 -6.89 -13.91
C ASP A 169 5.01 -7.76 -14.15
N LYS A 170 4.83 -9.08 -13.98
CA LYS A 170 5.86 -10.11 -14.14
C LYS A 170 6.31 -10.31 -15.60
N ASP A 171 5.42 -10.07 -16.55
CA ASP A 171 5.65 -10.35 -17.97
C ASP A 171 6.40 -9.24 -18.73
N SER A 172 6.75 -8.17 -18.05
CA SER A 172 7.48 -7.03 -18.65
C SER A 172 9.00 -7.23 -18.75
N TYR A 173 9.51 -8.42 -18.40
CA TYR A 173 10.95 -8.75 -18.40
C TYR A 173 11.34 -9.90 -19.37
N ALA A 174 10.47 -10.23 -20.33
CA ALA A 174 10.80 -11.21 -21.38
C ALA A 174 11.37 -10.54 -22.64
#